data_99c4329970ab1ef3797359a7a47e9958
#
_entry.id   99c4329970ab1ef3797359a7a47e9958
#
_cell.length_a   1.000
_cell.length_b   1.000
_cell.length_c   1.000
_cell.angle_alpha   90.00
_cell.angle_beta   90.00
_cell.angle_gamma   90.00
#
_symmetry.space_group_name_H-M   'P 1'
#
loop_
_entity.id
_entity.type
_entity.pdbx_description
1 polymer ?
#
loop_
_entity_poly.entity_id
_entity_poly.type
_entity_poly.pdbx_seq_one_letter_code
_entity_poly.pdbx_strand_id
1 'polypeptide(L)'
;MFPRSHLVRLVSFLVLTFSCFYVQCATINDLNKAYVSLKTQDTRSQETAIRQALAQVMVKLSGSESVIKHEQFRALSENVMQYVTSTQFVEGDSEQLLVIFNQAKLEKWVKRNALPLWGAQRPEALLWFIEQNNSSRFRTILMDGESNDTLSLLNAAAFNRGVEFILPIMDIEDVTQVSEIDIWGQFIDTLHTGAQRYNTPYTVSVKLQQLSDQSWQLDYFVKSNTELELHQVTDTTKLAVIGKFVDQYTERQATRYALDTFRFVENSQIQQLITINHVTDIVALSQIEAYLTSLSIVENALLLEQRGTTSTFNVKLLGQPQQLHHVLLQGNQVVGITDPEDELNTRLFEYYWR
;
A
#
# COMPACT_ATOMS: atom_id res chain seq x y z
N MET A 1 22.54 45.26 31.43
CA MET A 1 21.09 45.07 31.60
C MET A 1 20.50 44.90 30.19
N PHE A 2 20.42 43.66 29.71
CA PHE A 2 19.91 43.39 28.39
C PHE A 2 18.37 43.36 28.44
N PRO A 3 17.66 43.97 27.48
CA PRO A 3 16.22 44.03 27.52
C PRO A 3 15.59 42.64 27.25
N ARG A 4 14.76 42.19 28.19
CA ARG A 4 14.04 40.91 28.17
C ARG A 4 13.21 40.63 26.87
N SER A 5 12.97 41.66 26.06
CA SER A 5 12.23 41.55 24.80
C SER A 5 12.95 40.81 23.68
N HIS A 6 14.25 40.79 23.67
CA HIS A 6 15.05 40.07 22.64
C HIS A 6 15.18 38.57 22.91
N LEU A 7 15.18 38.18 24.18
CA LEU A 7 15.24 36.79 24.61
C LEU A 7 13.92 36.06 24.26
N VAL A 8 12.79 36.70 24.48
CA VAL A 8 11.45 36.16 24.15
C VAL A 8 11.27 36.00 22.65
N ARG A 9 11.76 36.93 21.84
CA ARG A 9 11.69 36.84 20.36
C ARG A 9 12.62 35.74 19.81
N LEU A 10 13.79 35.53 20.43
CA LEU A 10 14.71 34.46 20.04
C LEU A 10 14.15 33.07 20.39
N VAL A 11 13.51 32.92 21.54
CA VAL A 11 12.86 31.67 21.95
C VAL A 11 11.62 31.39 21.13
N SER A 12 10.81 32.43 20.76
CA SER A 12 9.68 32.24 19.84
C SER A 12 10.11 31.81 18.43
N PHE A 13 11.25 32.30 17.93
CA PHE A 13 11.78 31.92 16.61
C PHE A 13 12.37 30.50 16.62
N LEU A 14 12.94 30.06 17.75
CA LEU A 14 13.51 28.72 17.91
C LEU A 14 12.43 27.63 18.03
N VAL A 15 11.24 27.96 18.55
CA VAL A 15 10.12 27.01 18.68
C VAL A 15 9.41 26.79 17.34
N LEU A 16 9.46 27.75 16.41
CA LEU A 16 8.80 27.62 15.09
C LEU A 16 9.59 26.74 14.08
N THR A 17 10.85 26.40 14.35
CA THR A 17 11.69 25.64 13.41
C THR A 17 11.70 24.13 13.67
N PHE A 18 10.94 23.61 14.64
CA PHE A 18 10.96 22.18 15.01
C PHE A 18 9.68 21.43 14.63
N SER A 19 8.97 21.91 13.60
CA SER A 19 7.92 21.09 12.96
C SER A 19 8.59 20.17 11.93
N CYS A 20 9.36 19.20 12.40
CA CYS A 20 9.72 18.06 11.55
C CYS A 20 8.44 17.28 11.27
N PHE A 21 7.88 17.44 10.08
CA PHE A 21 6.86 16.56 9.56
C PHE A 21 7.50 15.18 9.37
N TYR A 22 7.22 14.28 10.29
CA TYR A 22 7.47 12.87 10.06
C TYR A 22 6.51 12.40 8.98
N VAL A 23 6.96 12.29 7.75
CA VAL A 23 6.24 11.56 6.72
C VAL A 23 6.30 10.09 7.11
N GLN A 24 5.22 9.56 7.64
CA GLN A 24 5.09 8.14 7.91
C GLN A 24 4.80 7.45 6.57
N CYS A 25 5.71 6.59 6.14
CA CYS A 25 5.41 5.60 5.11
C CYS A 25 4.39 4.60 5.67
N ALA A 26 3.24 4.47 5.05
CA ALA A 26 2.27 3.45 5.43
C ALA A 26 2.81 2.06 5.09
N THR A 27 3.31 1.39 6.10
CA THR A 27 3.57 -0.04 6.02
C THR A 27 2.26 -0.75 6.35
N ILE A 28 1.69 -1.48 5.40
CA ILE A 28 0.44 -2.21 5.65
C ILE A 28 0.72 -3.35 6.61
N ASN A 29 0.35 -3.17 7.87
CA ASN A 29 0.65 -4.10 8.96
C ASN A 29 -0.33 -5.28 9.05
N ASP A 30 -1.45 -5.26 8.29
CA ASP A 30 -2.58 -6.15 8.45
C ASP A 30 -2.76 -7.16 7.31
N LEU A 31 -1.66 -7.46 6.58
CA LEU A 31 -1.70 -8.41 5.46
C LEU A 31 -2.08 -9.83 5.87
N ASN A 32 -1.82 -10.21 7.12
CA ASN A 32 -2.11 -11.52 7.67
C ASN A 32 -3.43 -11.63 8.42
N LYS A 33 -4.28 -10.57 8.37
CA LYS A 33 -5.57 -10.52 9.05
C LYS A 33 -6.72 -10.53 8.04
N ALA A 34 -7.81 -11.20 8.41
CA ALA A 34 -9.06 -11.15 7.67
C ALA A 34 -10.26 -11.14 8.63
N TYR A 35 -11.29 -10.37 8.25
CA TYR A 35 -12.60 -10.36 8.91
C TYR A 35 -13.59 -11.11 8.04
N VAL A 36 -14.25 -12.10 8.58
CA VAL A 36 -15.25 -12.91 7.87
C VAL A 36 -16.55 -12.95 8.67
N SER A 37 -17.67 -12.66 8.01
CA SER A 37 -18.98 -12.74 8.64
C SER A 37 -19.32 -14.19 9.00
N LEU A 38 -19.85 -14.38 10.21
CA LEU A 38 -20.35 -15.66 10.70
C LEU A 38 -21.88 -15.72 10.55
N LYS A 39 -22.37 -16.83 10.07
CA LYS A 39 -23.82 -17.09 10.06
C LYS A 39 -24.30 -17.63 11.43
N THR A 40 -23.47 -18.43 12.07
CA THR A 40 -23.70 -19.04 13.36
C THR A 40 -22.35 -19.25 14.06
N GLN A 41 -22.37 -19.38 15.40
CA GLN A 41 -21.12 -19.59 16.17
C GLN A 41 -20.74 -21.07 16.33
N ASP A 42 -21.35 -21.98 15.56
CA ASP A 42 -21.00 -23.40 15.61
C ASP A 42 -19.63 -23.68 14.95
N THR A 43 -19.01 -24.80 15.34
CA THR A 43 -17.67 -25.20 14.88
C THR A 43 -17.55 -25.27 13.37
N ARG A 44 -18.59 -25.73 12.67
CA ARG A 44 -18.57 -25.88 11.20
C ARG A 44 -18.57 -24.53 10.50
N SER A 45 -19.36 -23.57 11.00
CA SER A 45 -19.37 -22.18 10.53
C SER A 45 -18.03 -21.52 10.76
N GLN A 46 -17.42 -21.71 11.93
CA GLN A 46 -16.08 -21.19 12.23
C GLN A 46 -15.00 -21.76 11.29
N GLU A 47 -14.98 -23.07 11.06
CA GLU A 47 -14.03 -23.69 10.13
C GLU A 47 -14.19 -23.14 8.70
N THR A 48 -15.43 -22.94 8.25
CA THR A 48 -15.71 -22.36 6.93
C THR A 48 -15.21 -20.93 6.86
N ALA A 49 -15.46 -20.11 7.88
CA ALA A 49 -14.99 -18.75 7.99
C ALA A 49 -13.45 -18.67 7.98
N ILE A 50 -12.77 -19.57 8.70
CA ILE A 50 -11.29 -19.63 8.73
C ILE A 50 -10.72 -19.94 7.32
N ARG A 51 -11.35 -20.83 6.56
CA ARG A 51 -10.96 -21.11 5.17
C ARG A 51 -11.21 -19.91 4.24
N GLN A 52 -12.30 -19.18 4.42
CA GLN A 52 -12.57 -17.95 3.69
C GLN A 52 -11.55 -16.86 4.05
N ALA A 53 -11.23 -16.72 5.35
CA ALA A 53 -10.18 -15.83 5.82
C ALA A 53 -8.81 -16.14 5.20
N LEU A 54 -8.47 -17.44 5.10
CA LEU A 54 -7.24 -17.88 4.43
C LEU A 54 -7.23 -17.41 2.96
N ALA A 55 -8.32 -17.61 2.23
CA ALA A 55 -8.42 -17.17 0.84
C ALA A 55 -8.20 -15.66 0.70
N GLN A 56 -8.83 -14.84 1.56
CA GLN A 56 -8.63 -13.40 1.57
C GLN A 56 -7.18 -13.01 1.86
N VAL A 57 -6.56 -13.61 2.87
CA VAL A 57 -5.15 -13.33 3.23
C VAL A 57 -4.20 -13.75 2.09
N MET A 58 -4.45 -14.89 1.45
CA MET A 58 -3.62 -15.32 0.32
C MET A 58 -3.73 -14.39 -0.89
N VAL A 59 -4.93 -13.87 -1.17
CA VAL A 59 -5.13 -12.83 -2.21
C VAL A 59 -4.42 -11.53 -1.83
N LYS A 60 -4.44 -11.12 -0.55
CA LYS A 60 -3.65 -9.97 -0.08
C LYS A 60 -2.16 -10.18 -0.32
N LEU A 61 -1.61 -11.32 0.07
CA LEU A 61 -0.19 -11.62 -0.03
C LEU A 61 0.31 -11.78 -1.46
N SER A 62 -0.53 -12.24 -2.38
CA SER A 62 -0.16 -12.39 -3.79
C SER A 62 -0.53 -11.18 -4.65
N GLY A 63 -1.49 -10.38 -4.20
CA GLY A 63 -2.10 -9.29 -4.98
C GLY A 63 -3.07 -9.76 -6.07
N SER A 64 -3.20 -11.07 -6.30
CA SER A 64 -4.05 -11.64 -7.35
C SER A 64 -4.91 -12.80 -6.85
N GLU A 65 -6.13 -12.91 -7.39
CA GLU A 65 -7.01 -14.06 -7.14
C GLU A 65 -6.48 -15.38 -7.75
N SER A 66 -5.47 -15.34 -8.59
CA SER A 66 -4.88 -16.55 -9.18
C SER A 66 -4.37 -17.53 -8.13
N VAL A 67 -3.94 -17.02 -6.96
CA VAL A 67 -3.42 -17.83 -5.85
C VAL A 67 -4.43 -18.84 -5.31
N ILE A 68 -5.69 -18.46 -5.21
CA ILE A 68 -6.76 -19.36 -4.70
C ILE A 68 -7.22 -20.39 -5.75
N LYS A 69 -6.87 -20.17 -7.02
CA LYS A 69 -7.14 -21.07 -8.14
C LYS A 69 -5.99 -22.07 -8.37
N HIS A 70 -4.87 -21.88 -7.67
CA HIS A 70 -3.71 -22.76 -7.78
C HIS A 70 -4.03 -24.16 -7.25
N GLU A 71 -3.54 -25.20 -7.92
CA GLU A 71 -3.85 -26.60 -7.59
C GLU A 71 -3.52 -27.00 -6.14
N GLN A 72 -2.44 -26.45 -5.56
CA GLN A 72 -2.00 -26.71 -4.21
C GLN A 72 -2.79 -25.94 -3.14
N PHE A 73 -3.61 -24.94 -3.52
CA PHE A 73 -4.38 -24.13 -2.57
C PHE A 73 -5.40 -24.97 -1.78
N ARG A 74 -5.98 -26.00 -2.41
CA ARG A 74 -6.92 -26.89 -1.74
C ARG A 74 -6.26 -27.59 -0.55
N ALA A 75 -5.06 -28.15 -0.74
CA ALA A 75 -4.32 -28.82 0.33
C ALA A 75 -3.93 -27.83 1.44
N LEU A 76 -3.56 -26.59 1.11
CA LEU A 76 -3.33 -25.53 2.09
C LEU A 76 -4.60 -25.26 2.92
N SER A 77 -5.75 -25.12 2.27
CA SER A 77 -7.04 -24.83 2.89
C SER A 77 -7.54 -25.98 3.78
N GLU A 78 -7.30 -27.22 3.39
CA GLU A 78 -7.63 -28.40 4.22
C GLU A 78 -6.82 -28.44 5.54
N ASN A 79 -5.59 -27.90 5.51
CA ASN A 79 -4.67 -27.84 6.66
C ASN A 79 -4.57 -26.42 7.27
N VAL A 80 -5.59 -25.59 7.13
CA VAL A 80 -5.57 -24.16 7.48
C VAL A 80 -5.15 -23.89 8.92
N MET A 81 -5.54 -24.74 9.87
CA MET A 81 -5.26 -24.55 11.30
C MET A 81 -3.77 -24.49 11.65
N GLN A 82 -2.88 -25.05 10.82
CA GLN A 82 -1.43 -24.98 11.02
C GLN A 82 -0.86 -23.56 10.77
N TYR A 83 -1.64 -22.71 10.10
CA TYR A 83 -1.28 -21.34 9.71
C TYR A 83 -1.97 -20.28 10.58
N VAL A 84 -3.01 -20.66 11.33
CA VAL A 84 -3.71 -19.75 12.24
C VAL A 84 -2.85 -19.45 13.46
N THR A 85 -2.73 -18.17 13.79
CA THR A 85 -2.09 -17.71 15.03
C THR A 85 -3.12 -17.47 16.12
N SER A 86 -4.23 -16.80 15.77
CA SER A 86 -5.34 -16.55 16.69
C SER A 86 -6.63 -16.27 15.95
N THR A 87 -7.73 -16.44 16.65
CA THR A 87 -9.08 -16.07 16.21
C THR A 87 -9.77 -15.26 17.29
N GLN A 88 -10.57 -14.27 16.92
CA GLN A 88 -11.32 -13.43 17.83
C GLN A 88 -12.70 -13.12 17.25
N PHE A 89 -13.74 -13.26 18.06
CA PHE A 89 -15.07 -12.76 17.70
C PHE A 89 -15.08 -11.24 17.83
N VAL A 90 -15.61 -10.57 16.83
CA VAL A 90 -15.78 -9.13 16.80
C VAL A 90 -17.27 -8.84 16.78
N GLU A 91 -17.74 -8.16 17.82
CA GLU A 91 -19.12 -7.71 17.93
C GLU A 91 -19.29 -6.39 17.13
N GLY A 92 -20.36 -6.31 16.35
CA GLY A 92 -20.72 -5.16 15.53
C GLY A 92 -22.13 -5.34 14.97
N ASP A 93 -22.46 -4.62 13.90
CA ASP A 93 -23.74 -4.75 13.19
C ASP A 93 -24.00 -6.17 12.64
N SER A 94 -22.92 -6.96 12.48
CA SER A 94 -22.94 -8.38 12.18
C SER A 94 -21.84 -9.09 12.95
N GLU A 95 -22.09 -10.35 13.37
CA GLU A 95 -21.06 -11.19 13.99
C GLU A 95 -19.95 -11.47 12.96
N GLN A 96 -18.72 -11.11 13.31
CA GLN A 96 -17.54 -11.36 12.49
C GLN A 96 -16.49 -12.14 13.24
N LEU A 97 -15.73 -12.95 12.51
CA LEU A 97 -14.55 -13.63 13.01
C LEU A 97 -13.31 -12.94 12.44
N LEU A 98 -12.51 -12.33 13.30
CA LEU A 98 -11.15 -11.92 12.97
C LEU A 98 -10.26 -13.16 13.05
N VAL A 99 -9.56 -13.46 11.96
CA VAL A 99 -8.57 -14.53 11.88
C VAL A 99 -7.21 -13.93 11.60
N ILE A 100 -6.23 -14.24 12.42
CA ILE A 100 -4.83 -13.81 12.27
C ILE A 100 -3.98 -15.03 11.92
N PHE A 101 -3.26 -14.93 10.82
CA PHE A 101 -2.40 -16.01 10.32
C PHE A 101 -0.91 -15.74 10.60
N ASN A 102 -0.12 -16.79 10.59
CA ASN A 102 1.34 -16.70 10.60
C ASN A 102 1.83 -16.29 9.21
N GLN A 103 2.10 -15.00 9.01
CA GLN A 103 2.49 -14.43 7.73
C GLN A 103 3.72 -15.13 7.14
N ALA A 104 4.76 -15.33 7.92
CA ALA A 104 6.00 -15.97 7.45
C ALA A 104 5.78 -17.39 6.91
N LYS A 105 4.87 -18.18 7.53
CA LYS A 105 4.52 -19.51 7.01
C LYS A 105 3.76 -19.42 5.68
N LEU A 106 2.84 -18.45 5.54
CA LEU A 106 2.09 -18.27 4.30
C LEU A 106 2.99 -17.75 3.18
N GLU A 107 3.85 -16.78 3.42
CA GLU A 107 4.83 -16.29 2.45
C GLU A 107 5.78 -17.40 1.99
N LYS A 108 6.23 -18.25 2.93
CA LYS A 108 7.05 -19.41 2.59
C LYS A 108 6.30 -20.39 1.69
N TRP A 109 4.98 -20.56 1.91
CA TRP A 109 4.15 -21.39 1.04
C TRP A 109 4.04 -20.76 -0.37
N VAL A 110 3.78 -19.44 -0.47
CA VAL A 110 3.71 -18.71 -1.74
C VAL A 110 5.01 -18.88 -2.53
N LYS A 111 6.17 -18.66 -1.88
CA LYS A 111 7.50 -18.80 -2.47
C LYS A 111 7.77 -20.23 -2.97
N ARG A 112 7.39 -21.26 -2.19
CA ARG A 112 7.58 -22.68 -2.57
C ARG A 112 6.76 -23.11 -3.78
N ASN A 113 5.62 -22.47 -4.00
CA ASN A 113 4.73 -22.77 -5.12
C ASN A 113 4.97 -21.83 -6.32
N ALA A 114 6.06 -21.07 -6.30
CA ALA A 114 6.43 -20.12 -7.35
C ALA A 114 5.31 -19.14 -7.73
N LEU A 115 4.56 -18.67 -6.72
CA LEU A 115 3.46 -17.71 -6.91
C LEU A 115 3.92 -16.29 -6.63
N PRO A 116 3.31 -15.27 -7.25
CA PRO A 116 3.64 -13.89 -6.96
C PRO A 116 3.50 -13.57 -5.46
N LEU A 117 4.46 -12.83 -4.92
CA LEU A 117 4.42 -12.36 -3.53
C LEU A 117 4.48 -10.82 -3.51
N TRP A 118 3.45 -10.20 -2.97
CA TRP A 118 3.39 -8.76 -2.79
C TRP A 118 3.45 -8.41 -1.31
N GLY A 119 4.60 -7.93 -0.87
CA GLY A 119 4.89 -7.63 0.53
C GLY A 119 4.15 -6.41 1.08
N ALA A 120 4.58 -6.00 2.28
CA ALA A 120 3.96 -4.89 3.02
C ALA A 120 4.25 -3.50 2.40
N GLN A 121 5.34 -3.36 1.66
CA GLN A 121 5.69 -2.12 0.96
C GLN A 121 4.82 -2.00 -0.29
N ARG A 122 3.84 -1.11 -0.25
CA ARG A 122 2.88 -0.88 -1.32
C ARG A 122 2.80 0.59 -1.66
N PRO A 123 2.67 0.94 -2.95
CA PRO A 123 2.62 2.34 -3.35
C PRO A 123 1.35 3.00 -2.78
N GLU A 124 1.54 4.15 -2.19
CA GLU A 124 0.45 5.01 -1.76
C GLU A 124 -0.19 5.71 -2.96
N ALA A 125 -1.47 6.00 -2.85
CA ALA A 125 -2.20 6.77 -3.85
C ALA A 125 -3.10 7.81 -3.19
N LEU A 126 -2.99 9.07 -3.63
CA LEU A 126 -4.02 10.05 -3.30
C LEU A 126 -5.27 9.76 -4.14
N LEU A 127 -6.42 9.68 -3.50
CA LEU A 127 -7.70 9.37 -4.12
C LEU A 127 -8.66 10.55 -4.06
N TRP A 128 -8.88 11.20 -5.21
CA TRP A 128 -9.98 12.12 -5.41
C TRP A 128 -11.24 11.32 -5.72
N PHE A 129 -12.18 11.24 -4.79
CA PHE A 129 -13.40 10.44 -4.96
C PHE A 129 -14.63 11.33 -4.88
N ILE A 130 -15.49 11.29 -5.89
CA ILE A 130 -16.74 12.02 -5.93
C ILE A 130 -17.90 11.10 -6.30
N GLU A 131 -19.01 11.25 -5.58
CA GLU A 131 -20.22 10.45 -5.76
C GLU A 131 -21.44 11.31 -6.07
N GLN A 132 -22.30 10.80 -6.94
CA GLN A 132 -23.65 11.30 -7.14
C GLN A 132 -24.65 10.14 -7.21
N ASN A 133 -25.67 10.18 -6.37
CA ASN A 133 -26.80 9.25 -6.43
C ASN A 133 -28.04 9.91 -7.04
N ASN A 134 -29.00 9.11 -7.50
CA ASN A 134 -30.21 9.62 -8.15
C ASN A 134 -31.14 10.41 -7.23
N SER A 135 -31.05 10.20 -5.91
CA SER A 135 -31.89 10.88 -4.92
C SER A 135 -31.35 12.27 -4.54
N SER A 136 -30.09 12.56 -4.87
CA SER A 136 -29.43 13.82 -4.53
C SER A 136 -29.07 14.62 -5.79
N ARG A 137 -29.33 15.92 -5.73
CA ARG A 137 -28.79 16.86 -6.74
C ARG A 137 -27.35 17.28 -6.42
N PHE A 138 -26.92 16.99 -5.21
CA PHE A 138 -25.59 17.36 -4.73
C PHE A 138 -24.66 16.17 -4.88
N ARG A 139 -23.41 16.47 -5.19
CA ARG A 139 -22.32 15.52 -5.21
C ARG A 139 -21.65 15.51 -3.85
N THR A 140 -21.09 14.37 -3.49
CA THR A 140 -20.35 14.20 -2.25
C THR A 140 -18.91 13.85 -2.59
N ILE A 141 -17.96 14.63 -2.10
CA ILE A 141 -16.53 14.34 -2.17
C ILE A 141 -16.15 13.58 -0.91
N LEU A 142 -15.42 12.47 -1.05
CA LEU A 142 -14.84 11.78 0.10
C LEU A 142 -13.57 12.52 0.53
N MET A 143 -13.48 12.82 1.84
CA MET A 143 -12.32 13.49 2.41
C MET A 143 -11.86 12.81 3.71
N ASP A 144 -10.64 13.08 4.11
CA ASP A 144 -10.09 12.56 5.35
C ASP A 144 -10.87 13.08 6.57
N GLY A 145 -11.00 12.22 7.58
CA GLY A 145 -11.73 12.55 8.81
C GLY A 145 -13.26 12.49 8.72
N GLU A 146 -13.86 12.25 7.55
CA GLU A 146 -15.29 12.00 7.42
C GLU A 146 -15.66 10.53 7.64
N SER A 147 -16.96 10.31 7.90
CA SER A 147 -17.55 8.97 7.98
C SER A 147 -18.84 8.94 7.20
N ASN A 148 -18.88 8.09 6.17
CA ASN A 148 -20.09 7.83 5.39
C ASN A 148 -20.07 6.39 4.83
N ASP A 149 -21.22 5.93 4.34
CA ASP A 149 -21.36 4.56 3.84
C ASP A 149 -20.38 4.22 2.70
N THR A 150 -20.16 5.15 1.77
CA THR A 150 -19.28 4.94 0.63
C THR A 150 -17.84 4.78 1.07
N LEU A 151 -17.39 5.58 2.03
CA LEU A 151 -16.04 5.45 2.62
C LEU A 151 -15.90 4.13 3.37
N SER A 152 -16.93 3.69 4.10
CA SER A 152 -16.92 2.39 4.78
C SER A 152 -16.79 1.22 3.80
N LEU A 153 -17.51 1.27 2.67
CA LEU A 153 -17.40 0.26 1.60
C LEU A 153 -16.02 0.28 0.93
N LEU A 154 -15.47 1.46 0.66
CA LEU A 154 -14.14 1.63 0.08
C LEU A 154 -13.06 1.07 1.01
N ASN A 155 -13.08 1.43 2.30
CA ASN A 155 -12.12 0.97 3.28
C ASN A 155 -12.19 -0.54 3.48
N ALA A 156 -13.38 -1.13 3.51
CA ALA A 156 -13.56 -2.57 3.59
C ALA A 156 -12.98 -3.29 2.36
N ALA A 157 -13.24 -2.79 1.16
CA ALA A 157 -12.69 -3.33 -0.08
C ALA A 157 -11.16 -3.19 -0.11
N ALA A 158 -10.63 -2.01 0.23
CA ALA A 158 -9.20 -1.74 0.30
C ALA A 158 -8.50 -2.65 1.33
N PHE A 159 -9.07 -2.78 2.54
CA PHE A 159 -8.57 -3.71 3.56
C PHE A 159 -8.53 -5.15 3.05
N ASN A 160 -9.58 -5.63 2.37
CA ASN A 160 -9.65 -6.99 1.84
C ASN A 160 -8.61 -7.27 0.76
N ARG A 161 -8.11 -6.23 0.09
CA ARG A 161 -7.05 -6.32 -0.93
C ARG A 161 -5.69 -5.90 -0.39
N GLY A 162 -5.63 -5.38 0.84
CA GLY A 162 -4.41 -4.90 1.48
C GLY A 162 -3.81 -3.69 0.78
N VAL A 163 -4.62 -2.74 0.35
CA VAL A 163 -4.21 -1.43 -0.16
C VAL A 163 -4.81 -0.34 0.70
N GLU A 164 -4.17 0.82 0.69
CA GLU A 164 -4.67 2.03 1.35
C GLU A 164 -4.71 3.17 0.35
N PHE A 165 -5.73 4.02 0.50
CA PHE A 165 -5.85 5.27 -0.23
C PHE A 165 -5.75 6.43 0.75
N ILE A 166 -4.94 7.43 0.40
CA ILE A 166 -4.91 8.70 1.09
C ILE A 166 -6.05 9.54 0.51
N LEU A 167 -6.93 10.05 1.36
CA LEU A 167 -7.98 10.98 0.94
C LEU A 167 -7.51 12.43 1.11
N PRO A 168 -8.00 13.37 0.29
CA PRO A 168 -7.71 14.78 0.46
C PRO A 168 -8.31 15.29 1.77
N ILE A 169 -7.60 16.23 2.42
CA ILE A 169 -8.08 16.90 3.65
C ILE A 169 -9.17 17.92 3.29
N MET A 170 -9.20 18.41 2.06
CA MET A 170 -10.10 19.45 1.54
C MET A 170 -10.01 20.76 2.33
N ASP A 171 -8.81 21.13 2.76
CA ASP A 171 -8.51 22.42 3.37
C ASP A 171 -8.48 23.58 2.34
N ILE A 172 -8.12 24.78 2.79
CA ILE A 172 -8.07 25.98 1.91
C ILE A 172 -7.13 25.76 0.72
N GLU A 173 -6.04 25.03 0.91
CA GLU A 173 -5.08 24.77 -0.16
C GLU A 173 -5.68 23.83 -1.21
N ASP A 174 -6.31 22.73 -0.79
CA ASP A 174 -6.98 21.80 -1.70
C ASP A 174 -8.10 22.48 -2.50
N VAL A 175 -9.04 23.16 -1.81
CA VAL A 175 -10.20 23.78 -2.48
C VAL A 175 -9.82 24.97 -3.36
N THR A 176 -8.63 25.54 -3.19
CA THR A 176 -8.11 26.59 -4.08
C THR A 176 -7.56 26.01 -5.37
N GLN A 177 -6.99 24.80 -5.31
CA GLN A 177 -6.37 24.12 -6.44
C GLN A 177 -7.32 23.20 -7.19
N VAL A 178 -8.22 22.53 -6.47
CA VAL A 178 -9.11 21.48 -7.00
C VAL A 178 -10.55 21.75 -6.58
N SER A 179 -11.41 21.98 -7.56
CA SER A 179 -12.85 22.19 -7.35
C SER A 179 -13.64 20.87 -7.52
N GLU A 180 -14.90 20.87 -7.04
CA GLU A 180 -15.84 19.77 -7.31
C GLU A 180 -15.97 19.46 -8.81
N ILE A 181 -15.96 20.50 -9.65
CA ILE A 181 -16.08 20.36 -11.10
C ILE A 181 -14.85 19.65 -11.70
N ASP A 182 -13.67 19.93 -11.17
CA ASP A 182 -12.42 19.29 -11.63
C ASP A 182 -12.42 17.80 -11.32
N ILE A 183 -12.89 17.40 -10.13
CA ILE A 183 -13.00 15.99 -9.75
C ILE A 183 -14.08 15.29 -10.60
N TRP A 184 -15.25 15.90 -10.73
CA TRP A 184 -16.35 15.34 -11.51
C TRP A 184 -16.03 15.22 -13.02
N GLY A 185 -15.36 16.24 -13.55
CA GLY A 185 -14.89 16.26 -14.94
C GLY A 185 -13.65 15.42 -15.19
N GLN A 186 -13.04 14.91 -14.12
CA GLN A 186 -11.76 14.18 -14.16
C GLN A 186 -10.67 14.93 -14.92
N PHE A 187 -10.45 16.22 -14.55
CA PHE A 187 -9.42 17.05 -15.16
C PHE A 187 -8.03 16.62 -14.68
N ILE A 188 -7.45 15.65 -15.38
CA ILE A 188 -6.30 14.85 -14.99
C ILE A 188 -5.13 15.70 -14.49
N ASP A 189 -4.74 16.72 -15.25
CA ASP A 189 -3.57 17.56 -14.92
C ASP A 189 -3.81 18.41 -13.67
N THR A 190 -5.02 18.95 -13.49
CA THR A 190 -5.42 19.72 -12.30
C THR A 190 -5.39 18.81 -11.07
N LEU A 191 -5.99 17.62 -11.14
CA LEU A 191 -6.05 16.68 -10.05
C LEU A 191 -4.67 16.12 -9.69
N HIS A 192 -3.83 15.87 -10.69
CA HIS A 192 -2.46 15.42 -10.47
C HIS A 192 -1.59 16.52 -9.82
N THR A 193 -1.75 17.78 -10.25
CA THR A 193 -1.06 18.92 -9.64
C THR A 193 -1.48 19.11 -8.18
N GLY A 194 -2.79 19.08 -7.88
CA GLY A 194 -3.29 19.17 -6.51
C GLY A 194 -2.84 18.02 -5.61
N ALA A 195 -2.56 16.84 -6.20
CA ALA A 195 -2.08 15.69 -5.45
C ALA A 195 -0.60 15.80 -5.01
N GLN A 196 0.20 16.69 -5.62
CA GLN A 196 1.65 16.78 -5.36
C GLN A 196 1.98 17.09 -3.89
N ARG A 197 1.14 17.87 -3.20
CA ARG A 197 1.34 18.17 -1.79
C ARG A 197 1.31 16.94 -0.87
N TYR A 198 0.64 15.87 -1.30
CA TYR A 198 0.54 14.61 -0.54
C TYR A 198 1.72 13.69 -0.75
N ASN A 199 2.62 14.03 -1.67
CA ASN A 199 3.86 13.28 -1.98
C ASN A 199 3.62 11.79 -2.24
N THR A 200 2.52 11.45 -2.93
CA THR A 200 2.20 10.08 -3.31
C THR A 200 2.67 9.77 -4.74
N PRO A 201 3.13 8.55 -5.02
CA PRO A 201 3.55 8.15 -6.38
C PRO A 201 2.39 8.07 -7.37
N TYR A 202 1.16 7.92 -6.88
CA TYR A 202 -0.04 7.81 -7.72
C TYR A 202 -1.11 8.81 -7.32
N THR A 203 -1.76 9.37 -8.33
CA THR A 203 -3.02 10.10 -8.23
C THR A 203 -4.12 9.23 -8.84
N VAL A 204 -5.14 8.94 -8.07
CA VAL A 204 -6.34 8.22 -8.51
C VAL A 204 -7.53 9.17 -8.43
N SER A 205 -8.34 9.22 -9.46
CA SER A 205 -9.63 9.92 -9.41
C SER A 205 -10.76 8.96 -9.71
N VAL A 206 -11.79 9.01 -8.91
CA VAL A 206 -13.00 8.19 -9.03
C VAL A 206 -14.22 9.07 -9.11
N LYS A 207 -15.03 8.84 -10.14
CA LYS A 207 -16.36 9.39 -10.30
C LYS A 207 -17.36 8.25 -10.22
N LEU A 208 -18.12 8.21 -9.14
CA LEU A 208 -19.18 7.23 -8.91
C LEU A 208 -20.54 7.85 -9.15
N GLN A 209 -21.33 7.23 -10.03
CA GLN A 209 -22.68 7.69 -10.32
C GLN A 209 -23.68 6.54 -10.36
N GLN A 210 -24.87 6.79 -9.83
CA GLN A 210 -26.00 5.92 -9.99
C GLN A 210 -26.69 6.26 -11.33
N LEU A 211 -26.74 5.32 -12.28
CA LEU A 211 -27.37 5.54 -13.57
C LEU A 211 -28.88 5.27 -13.54
N SER A 212 -29.30 4.31 -12.70
CA SER A 212 -30.69 3.93 -12.47
C SER A 212 -30.80 3.27 -11.10
N ASP A 213 -31.99 2.93 -10.66
CA ASP A 213 -32.18 2.28 -9.35
C ASP A 213 -31.45 0.93 -9.21
N GLN A 214 -31.05 0.34 -10.34
CA GLN A 214 -30.40 -0.97 -10.38
C GLN A 214 -29.03 -0.96 -11.06
N SER A 215 -28.43 0.18 -11.29
CA SER A 215 -27.10 0.24 -11.93
C SER A 215 -26.26 1.39 -11.44
N TRP A 216 -25.01 1.06 -11.16
CA TRP A 216 -23.95 1.98 -10.74
C TRP A 216 -22.82 1.94 -11.75
N GLN A 217 -22.25 3.10 -12.04
CA GLN A 217 -21.07 3.25 -12.87
C GLN A 217 -19.98 3.99 -12.08
N LEU A 218 -18.76 3.53 -12.23
CA LEU A 218 -17.58 4.12 -11.67
C LEU A 218 -16.55 4.31 -12.77
N ASP A 219 -16.28 5.58 -13.11
CA ASP A 219 -15.19 5.97 -14.00
C ASP A 219 -13.98 6.34 -13.15
N TYR A 220 -12.81 5.84 -13.50
CA TYR A 220 -11.60 6.20 -12.76
C TYR A 220 -10.37 6.30 -13.66
N PHE A 221 -9.39 7.08 -13.20
CA PHE A 221 -8.05 7.05 -13.75
C PHE A 221 -7.01 6.81 -12.66
N VAL A 222 -5.86 6.29 -13.09
CA VAL A 222 -4.65 6.15 -12.30
C VAL A 222 -3.54 6.88 -13.04
N LYS A 223 -2.95 7.90 -12.41
CA LYS A 223 -1.88 8.72 -12.97
C LYS A 223 -0.64 8.62 -12.10
N SER A 224 0.50 8.33 -12.73
CA SER A 224 1.85 8.54 -12.18
C SER A 224 2.58 9.60 -12.99
N ASN A 225 3.83 9.88 -12.67
CA ASN A 225 4.64 10.81 -13.47
C ASN A 225 4.84 10.35 -14.92
N THR A 226 4.81 9.04 -15.17
CA THR A 226 5.14 8.45 -16.49
C THR A 226 3.93 7.83 -17.19
N GLU A 227 2.89 7.44 -16.47
CA GLU A 227 1.78 6.64 -17.01
C GLU A 227 0.43 7.23 -16.65
N LEU A 228 -0.54 7.01 -17.52
CA LEU A 228 -1.94 7.32 -17.33
C LEU A 228 -2.80 6.15 -17.80
N GLU A 229 -3.67 5.68 -16.93
CA GLU A 229 -4.65 4.65 -17.25
C GLU A 229 -6.07 5.17 -16.98
N LEU A 230 -7.00 4.87 -17.87
CA LEU A 230 -8.41 5.26 -17.81
C LEU A 230 -9.27 4.00 -17.81
N HIS A 231 -10.21 3.93 -16.89
CA HIS A 231 -11.03 2.73 -16.70
C HIS A 231 -12.48 3.08 -16.35
N GLN A 232 -13.36 2.15 -16.65
CA GLN A 232 -14.77 2.20 -16.29
C GLN A 232 -15.22 0.83 -15.79
N VAL A 233 -15.98 0.82 -14.70
CA VAL A 233 -16.64 -0.38 -14.18
C VAL A 233 -18.12 -0.11 -13.93
N THR A 234 -18.95 -1.11 -14.12
CA THR A 234 -20.40 -1.05 -13.86
C THR A 234 -20.83 -2.26 -13.06
N ASP A 235 -21.83 -2.08 -12.20
CA ASP A 235 -22.50 -3.17 -11.49
C ASP A 235 -23.89 -2.76 -11.02
N THR A 236 -24.63 -3.72 -10.46
CA THR A 236 -25.99 -3.52 -9.95
C THR A 236 -26.02 -2.86 -8.56
N THR A 237 -24.93 -2.91 -7.81
CA THR A 237 -24.86 -2.33 -6.45
C THR A 237 -23.63 -1.46 -6.27
N LYS A 238 -23.73 -0.46 -5.39
CA LYS A 238 -22.61 0.38 -4.98
C LYS A 238 -21.44 -0.46 -4.41
N LEU A 239 -21.76 -1.43 -3.56
CA LEU A 239 -20.76 -2.35 -2.99
C LEU A 239 -19.97 -3.07 -4.08
N ALA A 240 -20.65 -3.65 -5.05
CA ALA A 240 -20.00 -4.44 -6.10
C ALA A 240 -19.14 -3.57 -7.03
N VAL A 241 -19.59 -2.37 -7.39
CA VAL A 241 -18.79 -1.49 -8.27
C VAL A 241 -17.55 -0.96 -7.59
N ILE A 242 -17.62 -0.61 -6.29
CA ILE A 242 -16.46 -0.20 -5.49
C ILE A 242 -15.49 -1.38 -5.32
N GLY A 243 -16.02 -2.58 -5.03
CA GLY A 243 -15.19 -3.79 -4.96
C GLY A 243 -14.43 -4.05 -6.26
N LYS A 244 -15.10 -3.99 -7.40
CA LYS A 244 -14.46 -4.14 -8.73
C LYS A 244 -13.38 -3.10 -9.00
N PHE A 245 -13.61 -1.84 -8.62
CA PHE A 245 -12.62 -0.79 -8.75
C PHE A 245 -11.34 -1.15 -7.95
N VAL A 246 -11.51 -1.46 -6.67
CA VAL A 246 -10.38 -1.79 -5.79
C VAL A 246 -9.66 -3.06 -6.26
N ASP A 247 -10.41 -4.07 -6.73
CA ASP A 247 -9.84 -5.30 -7.28
C ASP A 247 -8.97 -5.03 -8.51
N GLN A 248 -9.50 -4.28 -9.49
CA GLN A 248 -8.76 -3.94 -10.71
C GLN A 248 -7.54 -3.07 -10.42
N TYR A 249 -7.67 -2.06 -9.56
CA TYR A 249 -6.57 -1.22 -9.13
C TYR A 249 -5.46 -2.09 -8.49
N THR A 250 -5.84 -2.92 -7.51
CA THR A 250 -4.90 -3.75 -6.77
C THR A 250 -4.19 -4.76 -7.66
N GLU A 251 -4.91 -5.43 -8.56
CA GLU A 251 -4.32 -6.44 -9.45
C GLU A 251 -3.29 -5.83 -10.41
N ARG A 252 -3.53 -4.60 -10.90
CA ARG A 252 -2.58 -3.86 -11.72
C ARG A 252 -1.34 -3.46 -10.94
N GLN A 253 -1.51 -2.94 -9.72
CA GLN A 253 -0.37 -2.61 -8.86
C GLN A 253 0.43 -3.87 -8.52
N ALA A 254 -0.24 -4.97 -8.18
CA ALA A 254 0.43 -6.24 -7.92
C ALA A 254 1.22 -6.75 -9.15
N THR A 255 0.68 -6.63 -10.36
CA THR A 255 1.38 -7.02 -11.59
C THR A 255 2.70 -6.25 -11.76
N ARG A 256 2.75 -4.99 -11.31
CA ARG A 256 3.97 -4.16 -11.40
C ARG A 256 4.97 -4.44 -10.28
N TYR A 257 4.47 -4.69 -9.08
CA TYR A 257 5.27 -4.63 -7.85
C TYR A 257 5.37 -5.96 -7.10
N ALA A 258 4.52 -6.94 -7.39
CA ALA A 258 4.66 -8.25 -6.78
C ALA A 258 5.93 -8.95 -7.30
N LEU A 259 6.62 -9.58 -6.36
CA LEU A 259 7.79 -10.39 -6.67
C LEU A 259 7.35 -11.63 -7.46
N ASP A 260 7.87 -11.79 -8.68
CA ASP A 260 7.69 -13.01 -9.47
C ASP A 260 8.62 -14.09 -8.94
N THR A 261 8.12 -14.92 -8.04
CA THR A 261 8.93 -15.96 -7.41
C THR A 261 9.24 -17.15 -8.34
N PHE A 262 8.55 -17.26 -9.47
CA PHE A 262 8.79 -18.32 -10.45
C PHE A 262 10.20 -18.27 -11.06
N ARG A 263 10.71 -17.07 -11.29
CA ARG A 263 12.03 -16.85 -11.88
C ARG A 263 13.19 -17.20 -10.94
N PHE A 264 12.92 -17.50 -9.64
CA PHE A 264 13.94 -17.70 -8.61
C PHE A 264 14.20 -19.15 -8.23
N VAL A 265 13.37 -20.10 -8.69
CA VAL A 265 13.60 -21.53 -8.42
C VAL A 265 14.84 -22.06 -9.14
N GLU A 266 15.33 -21.37 -10.16
CA GLU A 266 16.37 -21.90 -11.09
C GLU A 266 17.78 -21.33 -10.94
N ASN A 267 18.21 -20.65 -9.98
CA ASN A 267 19.64 -20.25 -9.88
C ASN A 267 19.98 -18.76 -9.91
N SER A 268 19.65 -17.97 -9.00
CA SER A 268 20.61 -16.88 -8.84
C SER A 268 20.58 -16.29 -7.44
N GLN A 269 21.64 -16.54 -6.70
CA GLN A 269 22.01 -15.71 -5.57
C GLN A 269 22.47 -14.35 -6.14
N ILE A 270 21.50 -13.53 -6.59
CA ILE A 270 21.82 -12.18 -7.04
C ILE A 270 22.21 -11.40 -5.79
N GLN A 271 23.43 -10.94 -5.78
CA GLN A 271 23.95 -10.04 -4.74
C GLN A 271 24.03 -8.63 -5.33
N GLN A 272 23.47 -7.67 -4.64
CA GLN A 272 23.48 -6.27 -5.02
C GLN A 272 24.12 -5.45 -3.91
N LEU A 273 25.13 -4.67 -4.25
CA LEU A 273 25.66 -3.67 -3.35
C LEU A 273 24.78 -2.43 -3.40
N ILE A 274 24.38 -1.96 -2.23
CA ILE A 274 23.69 -0.68 -2.06
C ILE A 274 24.45 0.18 -1.08
N THR A 275 24.54 1.46 -1.37
CA THR A 275 25.18 2.46 -0.51
C THR A 275 24.11 3.41 0.01
N ILE A 276 24.07 3.59 1.32
CA ILE A 276 23.14 4.48 1.99
C ILE A 276 23.92 5.56 2.72
N ASN A 277 23.64 6.80 2.34
CA ASN A 277 24.22 8.00 2.92
C ASN A 277 23.31 8.58 4.02
N HIS A 278 23.83 9.48 4.85
CA HIS A 278 23.16 10.11 6.00
C HIS A 278 22.88 9.14 7.17
N VAL A 279 23.68 8.10 7.32
CA VAL A 279 23.62 7.19 8.47
C VAL A 279 24.40 7.84 9.63
N THR A 280 23.68 8.51 10.52
CA THR A 280 24.28 9.38 11.55
C THR A 280 24.70 8.63 12.82
N ASP A 281 24.04 7.51 13.13
CA ASP A 281 24.24 6.76 14.37
C ASP A 281 23.88 5.27 14.21
N ILE A 282 24.09 4.51 15.28
CA ILE A 282 23.83 3.06 15.32
C ILE A 282 22.34 2.73 15.26
N VAL A 283 21.47 3.66 15.68
CA VAL A 283 20.01 3.46 15.64
C VAL A 283 19.55 3.54 14.20
N ALA A 284 19.99 4.56 13.45
CA ALA A 284 19.73 4.68 12.01
C ALA A 284 20.24 3.45 11.26
N LEU A 285 21.44 2.96 11.59
CA LEU A 285 21.99 1.75 10.98
C LEU A 285 21.07 0.53 11.20
N SER A 286 20.61 0.33 12.44
CA SER A 286 19.70 -0.77 12.79
C SER A 286 18.34 -0.64 12.11
N GLN A 287 17.83 0.59 11.96
CA GLN A 287 16.58 0.86 11.23
C GLN A 287 16.72 0.53 9.75
N ILE A 288 17.85 0.90 9.13
CA ILE A 288 18.14 0.57 7.72
C ILE A 288 18.20 -0.95 7.53
N GLU A 289 18.92 -1.67 8.39
CA GLU A 289 19.02 -3.13 8.31
C GLU A 289 17.64 -3.80 8.46
N ALA A 290 16.85 -3.35 9.43
CA ALA A 290 15.48 -3.81 9.64
C ALA A 290 14.58 -3.49 8.43
N TYR A 291 14.69 -2.27 7.88
CA TYR A 291 13.96 -1.87 6.68
C TYR A 291 14.33 -2.74 5.48
N LEU A 292 15.60 -2.90 5.16
CA LEU A 292 16.04 -3.73 4.04
C LEU A 292 15.57 -5.18 4.17
N THR A 293 15.69 -5.77 5.37
CA THR A 293 15.24 -7.15 5.61
C THR A 293 13.71 -7.31 5.62
N SER A 294 12.96 -6.24 5.83
CA SER A 294 11.49 -6.24 5.73
C SER A 294 10.98 -6.30 4.28
N LEU A 295 11.82 -5.97 3.30
CA LEU A 295 11.43 -5.98 1.89
C LEU A 295 11.28 -7.42 1.38
N SER A 296 10.14 -7.73 0.77
CA SER A 296 9.84 -9.10 0.27
C SER A 296 10.84 -9.61 -0.78
N ILE A 297 11.48 -8.68 -1.51
CA ILE A 297 12.51 -8.97 -2.51
C ILE A 297 13.89 -9.28 -1.89
N VAL A 298 14.09 -8.95 -0.62
CA VAL A 298 15.36 -9.16 0.08
C VAL A 298 15.31 -10.47 0.87
N GLU A 299 16.27 -11.35 0.61
CA GLU A 299 16.48 -12.56 1.41
C GLU A 299 17.32 -12.27 2.64
N ASN A 300 18.36 -11.45 2.48
CA ASN A 300 19.27 -11.04 3.53
C ASN A 300 19.95 -9.73 3.15
N ALA A 301 20.24 -8.89 4.14
CA ALA A 301 21.04 -7.68 4.00
C ALA A 301 22.17 -7.70 5.04
N LEU A 302 23.42 -7.57 4.60
CA LEU A 302 24.59 -7.59 5.43
C LEU A 302 25.35 -6.27 5.28
N LEU A 303 25.61 -5.58 6.38
CA LEU A 303 26.51 -4.44 6.38
C LEU A 303 27.93 -4.93 6.03
N LEU A 304 28.49 -4.42 4.93
CA LEU A 304 29.87 -4.69 4.55
C LEU A 304 30.84 -3.66 5.10
N GLU A 305 30.47 -2.40 5.03
CA GLU A 305 31.37 -1.31 5.39
C GLU A 305 30.57 -0.09 5.86
N GLN A 306 31.14 0.64 6.82
CA GLN A 306 30.70 1.97 7.20
C GLN A 306 31.87 2.95 7.17
N ARG A 307 31.71 4.04 6.43
CA ARG A 307 32.68 5.15 6.31
C ARG A 307 32.01 6.47 6.66
N GLY A 308 32.23 6.96 7.85
CA GLY A 308 31.55 8.17 8.32
C GLY A 308 30.04 7.98 8.37
N THR A 309 29.31 8.77 7.58
CA THR A 309 27.84 8.72 7.45
C THR A 309 27.36 7.89 6.27
N THR A 310 28.24 7.12 5.64
CA THR A 310 27.91 6.27 4.48
C THR A 310 28.07 4.81 4.87
N SER A 311 27.03 3.99 4.65
CA SER A 311 27.01 2.55 4.90
C SER A 311 26.78 1.79 3.60
N THR A 312 27.58 0.75 3.35
CA THR A 312 27.42 -0.13 2.19
C THR A 312 26.95 -1.49 2.66
N PHE A 313 25.84 -1.96 2.07
CA PHE A 313 25.24 -3.25 2.35
C PHE A 313 25.40 -4.18 1.14
N ASN A 314 25.64 -5.45 1.41
CA ASN A 314 25.48 -6.52 0.44
C ASN A 314 24.10 -7.14 0.65
N VAL A 315 23.22 -6.94 -0.32
CA VAL A 315 21.83 -7.40 -0.27
C VAL A 315 21.69 -8.61 -1.17
N LYS A 316 21.28 -9.73 -0.57
CA LYS A 316 20.94 -10.93 -1.32
C LYS A 316 19.48 -10.83 -1.76
N LEU A 317 19.25 -10.88 -3.07
CA LEU A 317 17.95 -10.64 -3.66
C LEU A 317 17.21 -11.93 -4.02
N LEU A 318 15.91 -11.90 -3.85
CA LEU A 318 14.96 -12.85 -4.42
C LEU A 318 14.39 -12.35 -5.76
N GLY A 319 14.87 -11.22 -6.28
CA GLY A 319 14.39 -10.54 -7.48
C GLY A 319 15.50 -9.85 -8.26
N GLN A 320 15.11 -9.12 -9.31
CA GLN A 320 16.05 -8.33 -10.10
C GLN A 320 16.45 -7.06 -9.36
N PRO A 321 17.67 -6.54 -9.53
CA PRO A 321 18.12 -5.30 -8.90
C PRO A 321 17.19 -4.10 -9.19
N GLN A 322 16.64 -4.00 -10.39
CA GLN A 322 15.70 -2.94 -10.78
C GLN A 322 14.41 -2.98 -9.94
N GLN A 323 13.92 -4.19 -9.59
CA GLN A 323 12.76 -4.33 -8.71
C GLN A 323 13.09 -3.84 -7.29
N LEU A 324 14.31 -4.12 -6.79
CA LEU A 324 14.77 -3.60 -5.50
C LEU A 324 14.75 -2.05 -5.52
N HIS A 325 15.29 -1.45 -6.57
CA HIS A 325 15.30 0.01 -6.70
C HIS A 325 13.88 0.60 -6.65
N HIS A 326 12.93 0.03 -7.41
CA HIS A 326 11.55 0.47 -7.38
C HIS A 326 10.92 0.35 -5.99
N VAL A 327 11.12 -0.79 -5.32
CA VAL A 327 10.58 -1.02 -3.96
C VAL A 327 11.19 -0.06 -2.94
N LEU A 328 12.49 0.22 -3.03
CA LEU A 328 13.17 1.17 -2.15
C LEU A 328 12.62 2.58 -2.29
N LEU A 329 12.39 3.04 -3.53
CA LEU A 329 11.86 4.38 -3.78
C LEU A 329 10.40 4.55 -3.37
N GLN A 330 9.61 3.47 -3.38
CA GLN A 330 8.21 3.50 -2.93
C GLN A 330 8.07 3.68 -1.42
N GLY A 331 9.04 3.16 -0.66
CA GLY A 331 8.98 3.15 0.80
C GLY A 331 9.24 4.51 1.47
N ASN A 332 9.49 5.59 0.72
CA ASN A 332 9.79 6.94 1.22
C ASN A 332 10.90 7.02 2.31
N GLN A 333 11.52 5.89 2.69
CA GLN A 333 12.61 5.82 3.68
C GLN A 333 13.95 6.24 3.08
N VAL A 334 14.06 6.11 1.76
CA VAL A 334 15.29 6.45 1.02
C VAL A 334 14.99 7.29 -0.22
N VAL A 335 15.97 8.08 -0.62
CA VAL A 335 15.95 8.85 -1.87
C VAL A 335 17.05 8.33 -2.77
N GLY A 336 16.73 7.93 -3.98
CA GLY A 336 17.72 7.45 -4.95
C GLY A 336 18.63 8.58 -5.45
N ILE A 337 19.92 8.27 -5.61
CA ILE A 337 20.92 9.17 -6.18
C ILE A 337 21.30 8.70 -7.58
N THR A 338 21.25 7.39 -7.81
CA THR A 338 21.71 6.75 -9.04
C THR A 338 20.53 6.25 -9.87
N ASP A 339 20.54 6.52 -11.16
CA ASP A 339 19.60 5.94 -12.09
C ASP A 339 20.00 4.48 -12.38
N PRO A 340 19.13 3.48 -12.14
CA PRO A 340 19.43 2.08 -12.40
C PRO A 340 19.51 1.74 -13.90
N GLU A 341 19.02 2.61 -14.79
CA GLU A 341 19.13 2.46 -16.24
C GLU A 341 20.48 2.92 -16.78
N ASP A 342 21.30 3.57 -15.95
CA ASP A 342 22.67 3.92 -16.34
C ASP A 342 23.55 2.67 -16.40
N GLU A 343 23.89 2.22 -17.62
CA GLU A 343 24.66 1.01 -17.91
C GLU A 343 26.03 0.97 -17.20
N LEU A 344 26.59 2.11 -16.83
CA LEU A 344 27.86 2.20 -16.13
C LEU A 344 27.75 1.87 -14.62
N ASN A 345 26.55 1.80 -14.04
CA ASN A 345 26.33 1.66 -12.61
C ASN A 345 25.44 0.47 -12.20
N THR A 346 25.39 -0.58 -13.00
CA THR A 346 24.50 -1.74 -12.80
C THR A 346 24.73 -2.53 -11.51
N ARG A 347 25.81 -2.27 -10.76
CA ARG A 347 26.17 -3.04 -9.56
C ARG A 347 26.12 -2.22 -8.25
N LEU A 348 26.08 -0.91 -8.31
CA LEU A 348 26.08 -0.04 -7.14
C LEU A 348 24.89 0.93 -7.21
N PHE A 349 23.98 0.80 -6.22
CA PHE A 349 22.84 1.70 -6.04
C PHE A 349 23.12 2.60 -4.85
N GLU A 350 22.93 3.90 -5.00
CA GLU A 350 23.18 4.91 -3.97
C GLU A 350 21.89 5.61 -3.58
N TYR A 351 21.72 5.77 -2.25
CA TYR A 351 20.53 6.36 -1.65
C TYR A 351 20.90 7.26 -0.49
N TYR A 352 20.03 8.21 -0.16
CA TYR A 352 20.03 8.94 1.10
C TYR A 352 18.98 8.35 2.03
N TRP A 353 19.35 8.13 3.30
CA TRP A 353 18.41 7.81 4.37
C TRP A 353 17.68 9.08 4.81
N ARG A 354 16.36 9.01 5.01
CA ARG A 354 15.52 10.12 5.47
C ARG A 354 15.30 10.15 6.96
#